data_8527bbb9233a9318389a071d05bef37a
#
_entry.id   8527bbb9233a9318389a071d05bef37a
#
_cell.length_a   1.000
_cell.length_b   1.000
_cell.length_c   1.000
_cell.angle_alpha   90.00
_cell.angle_beta   90.00
_cell.angle_gamma   90.00
#
_symmetry.space_group_name_H-M   'P 1'
#
loop_
_entity.id
_entity.type
_entity.pdbx_description
1 polymer ?
#
loop_
_entity_poly.entity_id
_entity_poly.type
_entity_poly.pdbx_seq_one_letter_code
_entity_poly.pdbx_strand_id
1 'polypeptide(L)'
;TFAVKIKSQSDLQLCASMGLLKKAQLQKLMDAGITRYHCNLESSADYFGTLCTSHTPADKIETIRAAQEIGMEVCSGGIIGMGESMEDRIDLALMLRELGIKSIPINILNPIPGTPLEGTARLEDEEILTTIALFRFIQPDAYLRFAGGRMLISHLETEAIQAGINAAIVGDLLTTLGSKVKED
;
A
#
# COMPACT_ATOMS: atom_id res chain seq x y z
N THR A 1 -16.47 11.02 18.25
CA THR A 1 -15.16 10.96 17.58
C THR A 1 -15.20 11.75 16.26
N PHE A 2 -14.04 12.11 15.72
CA PHE A 2 -13.93 12.84 14.46
C PHE A 2 -14.57 12.06 13.27
N ALA A 3 -14.32 10.75 13.20
CA ALA A 3 -14.92 9.87 12.20
C ALA A 3 -16.46 9.89 12.23
N VAL A 4 -17.09 9.80 13.40
CA VAL A 4 -18.55 9.89 13.55
C VAL A 4 -19.07 11.23 13.01
N LYS A 5 -18.36 12.33 13.27
CA LYS A 5 -18.76 13.66 12.76
C LYS A 5 -18.69 13.73 11.24
N ILE A 6 -17.63 13.19 10.61
CA ILE A 6 -17.53 13.16 9.14
C ILE A 6 -18.66 12.32 8.56
N LYS A 7 -18.93 11.13 9.10
CA LYS A 7 -19.99 10.23 8.62
C LYS A 7 -21.39 10.84 8.76
N SER A 8 -21.61 11.68 9.77
CA SER A 8 -22.89 12.38 9.92
C SER A 8 -23.10 13.54 8.92
N GLN A 9 -22.05 13.96 8.21
CA GLN A 9 -22.04 15.12 7.31
C GLN A 9 -21.73 14.76 5.85
N SER A 10 -21.35 13.49 5.57
CA SER A 10 -20.97 13.05 4.22
C SER A 10 -21.11 11.54 4.04
N ASP A 11 -21.26 11.12 2.78
CA ASP A 11 -21.28 9.70 2.38
C ASP A 11 -19.86 9.13 2.11
N LEU A 12 -18.81 9.85 2.48
CA LEU A 12 -17.43 9.41 2.26
C LEU A 12 -17.14 8.08 2.95
N GLN A 13 -16.50 7.19 2.22
CA GLN A 13 -15.93 5.96 2.80
C GLN A 13 -14.65 6.31 3.55
N LEU A 14 -14.58 5.94 4.83
CA LEU A 14 -13.44 6.27 5.68
C LEU A 14 -12.45 5.11 5.75
N CYS A 15 -11.17 5.44 5.56
CA CYS A 15 -10.05 4.54 5.73
C CYS A 15 -9.17 5.03 6.88
N ALA A 16 -8.62 4.11 7.68
CA ALA A 16 -7.64 4.43 8.72
C ALA A 16 -6.33 3.67 8.51
N SER A 17 -5.21 4.34 8.82
CA SER A 17 -3.87 3.77 8.90
C SER A 17 -3.29 4.15 10.26
N MET A 18 -3.33 3.22 11.21
CA MET A 18 -2.98 3.47 12.64
C MET A 18 -2.01 2.41 13.18
N GLY A 19 -1.19 1.81 12.31
CA GLY A 19 -0.20 0.80 12.68
C GLY A 19 -0.82 -0.56 13.03
N LEU A 20 -0.20 -1.26 13.98
CA LEU A 20 -0.61 -2.60 14.38
C LEU A 20 -1.70 -2.51 15.46
N LEU A 21 -2.91 -2.89 15.12
CA LEU A 21 -4.06 -2.86 16.02
C LEU A 21 -4.61 -4.27 16.27
N LYS A 22 -5.07 -4.50 17.48
CA LYS A 22 -5.79 -5.71 17.85
C LYS A 22 -7.28 -5.59 17.51
N LYS A 23 -7.97 -6.71 17.37
CA LYS A 23 -9.39 -6.83 16.98
C LYS A 23 -10.31 -5.86 17.74
N ALA A 24 -10.14 -5.72 19.06
CA ALA A 24 -10.98 -4.82 19.86
C ALA A 24 -10.76 -3.33 19.53
N GLN A 25 -9.57 -2.94 19.07
CA GLN A 25 -9.28 -1.57 18.64
C GLN A 25 -9.85 -1.30 17.24
N LEU A 26 -9.70 -2.27 16.34
CA LEU A 26 -10.29 -2.25 15.00
C LEU A 26 -11.82 -2.17 15.06
N GLN A 27 -12.45 -2.93 15.98
CA GLN A 27 -13.89 -2.86 16.21
C GLN A 27 -14.36 -1.46 16.58
N LYS A 28 -13.63 -0.76 17.46
CA LYS A 28 -13.94 0.63 17.82
C LYS A 28 -13.86 1.60 16.63
N LEU A 29 -12.94 1.35 15.69
CA LEU A 29 -12.85 2.13 14.45
C LEU A 29 -14.05 1.85 13.56
N MET A 30 -14.43 0.59 13.41
CA MET A 30 -15.59 0.18 12.62
C MET A 30 -16.90 0.76 13.20
N ASP A 31 -17.08 0.69 14.50
CA ASP A 31 -18.24 1.28 15.21
C ASP A 31 -18.30 2.81 15.02
N ALA A 32 -17.15 3.46 14.81
CA ALA A 32 -17.07 4.88 14.49
C ALA A 32 -17.30 5.22 13.01
N GLY A 33 -17.55 4.21 12.16
CA GLY A 33 -17.85 4.37 10.73
C GLY A 33 -16.63 4.27 9.80
N ILE A 34 -15.49 3.81 10.29
CA ILE A 34 -14.31 3.51 9.46
C ILE A 34 -14.44 2.07 8.96
N THR A 35 -14.68 1.92 7.65
CA THR A 35 -14.97 0.62 7.03
C THR A 35 -13.77 -0.01 6.33
N ARG A 36 -12.69 0.76 6.15
CA ARG A 36 -11.45 0.26 5.52
C ARG A 36 -10.26 0.49 6.42
N TYR A 37 -9.36 -0.50 6.48
CA TYR A 37 -8.12 -0.41 7.22
C TYR A 37 -6.92 -0.55 6.28
N HIS A 38 -5.95 0.35 6.42
CA HIS A 38 -4.70 0.32 5.66
C HIS A 38 -3.57 -0.23 6.55
N CYS A 39 -2.97 -1.33 6.12
CA CYS A 39 -1.81 -1.94 6.77
C CYS A 39 -0.95 -2.62 5.70
N ASN A 40 0.09 -1.92 5.22
CA ASN A 40 1.01 -2.48 4.22
C ASN A 40 1.86 -3.61 4.80
N LEU A 41 2.13 -4.63 3.98
CA LEU A 41 3.17 -5.63 4.26
C LEU A 41 4.57 -5.06 4.05
N GLU A 42 4.72 -4.08 3.20
CA GLU A 42 5.90 -3.33 2.77
C GLU A 42 6.80 -4.10 1.80
N SER A 43 7.17 -5.36 2.10
CA SER A 43 8.01 -6.22 1.27
C SER A 43 7.68 -7.70 1.49
N SER A 44 8.47 -8.61 0.89
CA SER A 44 8.42 -10.04 1.21
C SER A 44 8.70 -10.30 2.69
N ALA A 45 8.29 -11.47 3.20
CA ALA A 45 8.59 -11.85 4.57
C ALA A 45 10.11 -11.99 4.81
N ASP A 46 10.83 -12.47 3.82
CA ASP A 46 12.29 -12.72 3.91
C ASP A 46 13.07 -11.41 3.91
N TYR A 47 12.70 -10.45 3.04
CA TYR A 47 13.38 -9.16 2.97
C TYR A 47 13.00 -8.21 4.10
N PHE A 48 11.82 -8.35 4.69
CA PHE A 48 11.29 -7.44 5.70
C PHE A 48 12.22 -7.23 6.89
N GLY A 49 12.93 -8.28 7.34
CA GLY A 49 13.87 -8.22 8.46
C GLY A 49 15.06 -7.28 8.25
N THR A 50 15.39 -6.95 6.99
CA THR A 50 16.43 -5.96 6.65
C THR A 50 15.93 -4.52 6.81
N LEU A 51 14.64 -4.32 6.74
CA LEU A 51 13.99 -2.99 6.76
C LEU A 51 13.50 -2.59 8.14
N CYS A 52 13.07 -3.55 8.94
CA CYS A 52 12.37 -3.28 10.19
C CYS A 52 12.75 -4.28 11.29
N THR A 53 13.11 -3.76 12.45
CA THR A 53 13.48 -4.55 13.64
C THR A 53 12.45 -4.44 14.78
N SER A 54 11.46 -3.56 14.65
CA SER A 54 10.49 -3.28 15.72
C SER A 54 9.28 -4.21 15.72
N HIS A 55 8.98 -4.86 14.59
CA HIS A 55 7.88 -5.81 14.41
C HIS A 55 8.14 -6.71 13.20
N THR A 56 7.33 -7.73 13.02
CA THR A 56 7.49 -8.76 12.01
C THR A 56 6.39 -8.71 10.94
N PRO A 57 6.56 -9.38 9.79
CA PRO A 57 5.46 -9.59 8.84
C PRO A 57 4.25 -10.29 9.47
N ALA A 58 4.49 -11.23 10.39
CA ALA A 58 3.42 -11.95 11.10
C ALA A 58 2.53 -11.00 11.92
N ASP A 59 3.10 -9.97 12.57
CA ASP A 59 2.33 -8.97 13.32
C ASP A 59 1.41 -8.15 12.38
N LYS A 60 1.88 -7.84 11.18
CA LYS A 60 1.08 -7.16 10.15
C LYS A 60 -0.05 -8.06 9.65
N ILE A 61 0.25 -9.33 9.36
CA ILE A 61 -0.73 -10.33 8.93
C ILE A 61 -1.80 -10.55 10.01
N GLU A 62 -1.42 -10.60 11.30
CA GLU A 62 -2.37 -10.69 12.42
C GLU A 62 -3.35 -9.48 12.40
N THR A 63 -2.84 -8.26 12.22
CA THR A 63 -3.68 -7.06 12.13
C THR A 63 -4.60 -7.09 10.91
N ILE A 64 -4.10 -7.51 9.75
CA ILE A 64 -4.89 -7.66 8.51
C ILE A 64 -6.03 -8.65 8.72
N ARG A 65 -5.73 -9.84 9.23
CA ARG A 65 -6.73 -10.87 9.50
C ARG A 65 -7.77 -10.42 10.53
N ALA A 66 -7.33 -9.76 11.60
CA ALA A 66 -8.23 -9.21 12.60
C ALA A 66 -9.20 -8.17 12.02
N ALA A 67 -8.74 -7.34 11.07
CA ALA A 67 -9.60 -6.39 10.35
C ALA A 67 -10.61 -7.12 9.45
N GLN A 68 -10.17 -8.12 8.70
CA GLN A 68 -11.02 -8.93 7.83
C GLN A 68 -12.09 -9.71 8.62
N GLU A 69 -11.73 -10.29 9.76
CA GLU A 69 -12.65 -11.05 10.63
C GLU A 69 -13.82 -10.24 11.15
N ILE A 70 -13.66 -8.92 11.32
CA ILE A 70 -14.75 -8.03 11.72
C ILE A 70 -15.48 -7.38 10.54
N GLY A 71 -15.12 -7.75 9.31
CA GLY A 71 -15.77 -7.26 8.10
C GLY A 71 -15.25 -5.94 7.55
N MET A 72 -14.06 -5.47 7.99
CA MET A 72 -13.42 -4.31 7.36
C MET A 72 -12.80 -4.71 6.01
N GLU A 73 -12.90 -3.82 5.03
CA GLU A 73 -12.06 -3.91 3.84
C GLU A 73 -10.60 -3.63 4.22
N VAL A 74 -9.66 -4.36 3.63
CA VAL A 74 -8.24 -4.12 3.86
C VAL A 74 -7.57 -3.62 2.59
N CYS A 75 -6.79 -2.54 2.75
CA CYS A 75 -5.84 -2.05 1.77
C CYS A 75 -4.44 -2.40 2.25
N SER A 76 -3.70 -3.17 1.47
CA SER A 76 -2.34 -3.59 1.79
C SER A 76 -1.52 -3.74 0.52
N GLY A 77 -0.29 -3.29 0.56
CA GLY A 77 0.69 -3.35 -0.52
C GLY A 77 2.09 -3.22 0.03
N GLY A 78 2.98 -2.60 -0.73
CA GLY A 78 4.36 -2.43 -0.33
C GLY A 78 5.05 -1.26 -1.02
N ILE A 79 6.35 -1.17 -0.76
CA ILE A 79 7.25 -0.21 -1.38
C ILE A 79 8.24 -1.01 -2.23
N ILE A 80 8.43 -0.62 -3.48
CA ILE A 80 9.45 -1.19 -4.38
C ILE A 80 10.63 -0.24 -4.50
N GLY A 81 11.82 -0.80 -4.70
CA GLY A 81 13.07 -0.04 -4.83
C GLY A 81 13.81 0.21 -3.52
N MET A 82 13.52 -0.55 -2.46
CA MET A 82 14.24 -0.47 -1.18
C MET A 82 15.50 -1.35 -1.16
N GLY A 83 15.83 -2.03 -2.26
CA GLY A 83 16.95 -2.97 -2.39
C GLY A 83 16.51 -4.44 -2.42
N GLU A 84 15.22 -4.69 -2.38
CA GLU A 84 14.61 -6.01 -2.55
C GLU A 84 14.79 -6.53 -3.98
N SER A 85 14.78 -7.85 -4.16
CA SER A 85 14.86 -8.52 -5.45
C SER A 85 13.49 -8.57 -6.17
N MET A 86 13.49 -8.99 -7.43
CA MET A 86 12.24 -9.25 -8.15
C MET A 86 11.48 -10.43 -7.53
N GLU A 87 12.18 -11.44 -7.03
CA GLU A 87 11.61 -12.57 -6.30
C GLU A 87 10.85 -12.08 -5.06
N ASP A 88 11.44 -11.15 -4.29
CA ASP A 88 10.78 -10.55 -3.12
C ASP A 88 9.47 -9.84 -3.50
N ARG A 89 9.44 -9.15 -4.64
CA ARG A 89 8.22 -8.49 -5.13
C ARG A 89 7.16 -9.48 -5.55
N ILE A 90 7.54 -10.59 -6.18
CA ILE A 90 6.64 -11.69 -6.52
C ILE A 90 6.08 -12.32 -5.26
N ASP A 91 6.91 -12.59 -4.26
CA ASP A 91 6.49 -13.17 -2.99
C ASP A 91 5.52 -12.25 -2.23
N LEU A 92 5.79 -10.94 -2.22
CA LEU A 92 4.84 -9.95 -1.70
C LEU A 92 3.49 -10.03 -2.42
N ALA A 93 3.48 -10.10 -3.75
CA ALA A 93 2.25 -10.19 -4.53
C ALA A 93 1.48 -11.49 -4.23
N LEU A 94 2.17 -12.62 -4.07
CA LEU A 94 1.58 -13.90 -3.69
C LEU A 94 1.01 -13.86 -2.28
N MET A 95 1.72 -13.30 -1.30
CA MET A 95 1.21 -13.12 0.07
C MET A 95 -0.07 -12.26 0.08
N LEU A 96 -0.11 -11.17 -0.66
CA LEU A 96 -1.30 -10.32 -0.79
C LEU A 96 -2.49 -11.09 -1.39
N ARG A 97 -2.22 -11.97 -2.37
CA ARG A 97 -3.22 -12.85 -2.97
C ARG A 97 -3.77 -13.86 -1.97
N GLU A 98 -2.90 -14.54 -1.22
CA GLU A 98 -3.28 -15.51 -0.18
C GLU A 98 -4.12 -14.88 0.93
N LEU A 99 -3.83 -13.61 1.27
CA LEU A 99 -4.61 -12.83 2.21
C LEU A 99 -5.92 -12.29 1.63
N GLY A 100 -6.20 -12.51 0.34
CA GLY A 100 -7.41 -12.04 -0.33
C GLY A 100 -7.50 -10.52 -0.48
N ILE A 101 -6.37 -9.82 -0.47
CA ILE A 101 -6.32 -8.36 -0.59
C ILE A 101 -6.72 -7.94 -2.01
N LYS A 102 -7.69 -7.02 -2.10
CA LYS A 102 -8.20 -6.50 -3.37
C LYS A 102 -7.86 -5.03 -3.62
N SER A 103 -7.22 -4.36 -2.69
CA SER A 103 -6.80 -2.95 -2.80
C SER A 103 -5.31 -2.86 -2.48
N ILE A 104 -4.49 -2.74 -3.51
CA ILE A 104 -3.03 -2.91 -3.42
C ILE A 104 -2.34 -1.63 -3.90
N PRO A 105 -1.89 -0.76 -2.97
CA PRO A 105 -1.02 0.36 -3.32
C PRO A 105 0.38 -0.14 -3.64
N ILE A 106 0.91 0.27 -4.78
CA ILE A 106 2.31 0.12 -5.15
C ILE A 106 2.98 1.47 -4.93
N ASN A 107 3.84 1.53 -3.93
CA ASN A 107 4.65 2.70 -3.65
C ASN A 107 6.04 2.52 -4.28
N ILE A 108 6.62 3.59 -4.80
CA ILE A 108 7.98 3.61 -5.31
C ILE A 108 8.82 4.38 -4.31
N LEU A 109 9.95 3.82 -3.90
CA LEU A 109 10.84 4.47 -2.95
C LEU A 109 11.24 5.85 -3.47
N ASN A 110 11.03 6.85 -2.65
CA ASN A 110 11.62 8.18 -2.80
C ASN A 110 12.64 8.37 -1.67
N PRO A 111 13.94 8.18 -1.94
CA PRO A 111 14.98 8.28 -0.91
C PRO A 111 14.97 9.65 -0.24
N ILE A 112 14.93 9.67 1.09
CA ILE A 112 14.92 10.91 1.87
C ILE A 112 16.29 11.08 2.54
N PRO A 113 16.96 12.24 2.40
CA PRO A 113 18.23 12.52 3.07
C PRO A 113 18.14 12.31 4.58
N GLY A 114 19.21 11.74 5.17
CA GLY A 114 19.27 11.44 6.61
C GLY A 114 18.57 10.13 7.01
N THR A 115 18.03 9.36 6.05
CA THR A 115 17.45 8.03 6.32
C THR A 115 18.40 6.91 5.89
N PRO A 116 18.23 5.67 6.42
CA PRO A 116 19.08 4.54 6.01
C PRO A 116 19.04 4.22 4.51
N LEU A 117 17.98 4.62 3.80
CA LEU A 117 17.79 4.36 2.37
C LEU A 117 18.13 5.57 1.48
N GLU A 118 18.76 6.63 2.01
CA GLU A 118 19.07 7.84 1.24
C GLU A 118 19.95 7.59 0.01
N GLY A 119 20.85 6.60 0.10
CA GLY A 119 21.78 6.21 -0.98
C GLY A 119 21.23 5.13 -1.92
N THR A 120 19.98 4.70 -1.76
CA THR A 120 19.42 3.62 -2.58
C THR A 120 19.20 4.12 -4.01
N ALA A 121 19.72 3.36 -4.98
CA ALA A 121 19.51 3.67 -6.40
C ALA A 121 18.02 3.56 -6.77
N ARG A 122 17.57 4.47 -7.62
CA ARG A 122 16.22 4.38 -8.18
C ARG A 122 16.11 3.13 -9.07
N LEU A 123 14.95 2.49 -9.06
CA LEU A 123 14.63 1.44 -10.02
C LEU A 123 14.57 1.99 -11.44
N GLU A 124 15.01 1.19 -12.38
CA GLU A 124 14.85 1.47 -13.80
C GLU A 124 13.36 1.39 -14.21
N ASP A 125 12.98 2.17 -15.19
CA ASP A 125 11.60 2.28 -15.66
C ASP A 125 11.03 0.92 -16.10
N GLU A 126 11.83 0.12 -16.82
CA GLU A 126 11.44 -1.22 -17.25
C GLU A 126 11.19 -2.17 -16.06
N GLU A 127 11.97 -2.06 -15.00
CA GLU A 127 11.84 -2.87 -13.79
C GLU A 127 10.55 -2.53 -13.03
N ILE A 128 10.19 -1.23 -12.98
CA ILE A 128 8.93 -0.77 -12.39
C ILE A 128 7.74 -1.31 -13.18
N LEU A 129 7.75 -1.17 -14.50
CA LEU A 129 6.67 -1.66 -15.38
C LEU A 129 6.53 -3.18 -15.31
N THR A 130 7.65 -3.91 -15.28
CA THR A 130 7.67 -5.37 -15.13
C THR A 130 7.05 -5.77 -13.79
N THR A 131 7.40 -5.09 -12.70
CA THR A 131 6.81 -5.33 -11.38
C THR A 131 5.29 -5.13 -11.41
N ILE A 132 4.81 -4.03 -11.99
CA ILE A 132 3.37 -3.76 -12.12
C ILE A 132 2.67 -4.87 -12.91
N ALA A 133 3.25 -5.29 -14.04
CA ALA A 133 2.68 -6.36 -14.88
C ALA A 133 2.62 -7.69 -14.12
N LEU A 134 3.66 -8.06 -13.37
CA LEU A 134 3.67 -9.27 -12.54
C LEU A 134 2.61 -9.21 -11.45
N PHE A 135 2.46 -8.07 -10.77
CA PHE A 135 1.38 -7.87 -9.80
C PHE A 135 0.01 -8.06 -10.46
N ARG A 136 -0.20 -7.54 -11.67
CA ARG A 136 -1.46 -7.73 -12.40
C ARG A 136 -1.71 -9.19 -12.77
N PHE A 137 -0.70 -9.94 -13.23
CA PHE A 137 -0.83 -11.36 -13.52
C PHE A 137 -1.19 -12.17 -12.27
N ILE A 138 -0.55 -11.86 -11.14
CA ILE A 138 -0.81 -12.54 -9.85
C ILE A 138 -2.17 -12.14 -9.28
N GLN A 139 -2.59 -10.89 -9.48
CA GLN A 139 -3.78 -10.25 -8.91
C GLN A 139 -4.73 -9.72 -10.02
N PRO A 140 -5.34 -10.58 -10.85
CA PRO A 140 -6.06 -10.15 -12.04
C PRO A 140 -7.28 -9.26 -11.76
N ASP A 141 -7.90 -9.41 -10.59
CA ASP A 141 -9.14 -8.75 -10.17
C ASP A 141 -8.94 -7.73 -9.04
N ALA A 142 -7.70 -7.40 -8.69
CA ALA A 142 -7.41 -6.38 -7.68
C ALA A 142 -7.37 -4.96 -8.25
N TYR A 143 -7.57 -3.98 -7.36
CA TYR A 143 -7.25 -2.58 -7.61
C TYR A 143 -5.77 -2.35 -7.32
N LEU A 144 -4.94 -2.36 -8.37
CA LEU A 144 -3.55 -1.93 -8.28
C LEU A 144 -3.50 -0.40 -8.35
N ARG A 145 -2.98 0.23 -7.30
CA ARG A 145 -3.06 1.67 -7.14
C ARG A 145 -1.70 2.32 -7.30
N PHE A 146 -1.64 3.39 -8.09
CA PHE A 146 -0.58 4.37 -7.88
C PHE A 146 -0.67 4.95 -6.46
N ALA A 147 0.46 5.04 -5.77
CA ALA A 147 0.53 5.55 -4.42
C ALA A 147 1.78 6.44 -4.23
N GLY A 148 2.50 6.34 -3.12
CA GLY A 148 3.71 7.12 -2.90
C GLY A 148 4.76 6.93 -4.00
N GLY A 149 5.47 8.01 -4.35
CA GLY A 149 6.47 8.00 -5.41
C GLY A 149 5.93 8.09 -6.85
N ARG A 150 4.60 8.18 -7.06
CA ARG A 150 3.99 8.32 -8.39
C ARG A 150 4.65 9.43 -9.23
N MET A 151 4.97 10.56 -8.62
CA MET A 151 5.61 11.67 -9.33
C MET A 151 6.97 11.32 -9.94
N LEU A 152 7.67 10.31 -9.42
CA LEU A 152 8.94 9.83 -9.97
C LEU A 152 8.78 9.13 -11.33
N ILE A 153 7.56 8.65 -11.62
CA ILE A 153 7.21 7.92 -12.85
C ILE A 153 6.12 8.60 -13.65
N SER A 154 5.92 9.90 -13.47
CA SER A 154 4.89 10.65 -14.20
C SER A 154 5.02 10.54 -15.73
N HIS A 155 6.24 10.33 -16.23
CA HIS A 155 6.53 10.09 -17.65
C HIS A 155 6.14 8.68 -18.14
N LEU A 156 5.80 7.74 -17.23
CA LEU A 156 5.43 6.34 -17.52
C LEU A 156 3.98 6.03 -17.17
N GLU A 157 3.15 7.01 -16.85
CA GLU A 157 1.78 6.74 -16.36
C GLU A 157 0.95 5.93 -17.36
N THR A 158 1.05 6.25 -18.65
CA THR A 158 0.33 5.53 -19.70
C THR A 158 0.77 4.06 -19.76
N GLU A 159 2.07 3.81 -19.78
CA GLU A 159 2.66 2.49 -19.81
C GLU A 159 2.33 1.68 -18.55
N ALA A 160 2.33 2.32 -17.38
CA ALA A 160 1.97 1.68 -16.12
C ALA A 160 0.47 1.32 -16.06
N ILE A 161 -0.41 2.13 -16.64
CA ILE A 161 -1.84 1.79 -16.81
C ILE A 161 -1.96 0.58 -17.75
N GLN A 162 -1.24 0.56 -18.87
CA GLN A 162 -1.22 -0.57 -19.79
C GLN A 162 -0.63 -1.83 -19.15
N ALA A 163 0.36 -1.69 -18.28
CA ALA A 163 0.95 -2.79 -17.49
C ALA A 163 0.00 -3.33 -16.41
N GLY A 164 -1.03 -2.56 -16.00
CA GLY A 164 -2.05 -3.09 -15.11
C GLY A 164 -2.52 -2.20 -13.97
N ILE A 165 -2.00 -1.01 -13.80
CA ILE A 165 -2.55 -0.04 -12.84
C ILE A 165 -3.98 0.32 -13.28
N ASN A 166 -4.91 0.31 -12.33
CA ASN A 166 -6.33 0.62 -12.58
C ASN A 166 -6.97 1.49 -11.50
N ALA A 167 -6.16 2.05 -10.60
CA ALA A 167 -6.60 2.97 -9.56
C ALA A 167 -5.44 3.89 -9.15
N ALA A 168 -5.74 4.97 -8.42
CA ALA A 168 -4.73 5.87 -7.88
C ALA A 168 -5.14 6.39 -6.49
N ILE A 169 -4.14 6.78 -5.70
CA ILE A 169 -4.31 7.60 -4.51
C ILE A 169 -3.95 9.02 -4.93
N VAL A 170 -4.87 9.94 -4.73
CA VAL A 170 -4.72 11.36 -5.08
C VAL A 170 -4.81 12.24 -3.84
N GLY A 171 -4.27 13.45 -3.91
CA GLY A 171 -4.19 14.39 -2.81
C GLY A 171 -2.84 14.34 -2.09
N ASP A 172 -2.68 15.20 -1.09
CA ASP A 172 -1.44 15.30 -0.33
C ASP A 172 -1.27 14.08 0.58
N LEU A 173 -0.09 13.46 0.53
CA LEU A 173 0.33 12.38 1.41
C LEU A 173 1.14 12.94 2.58
N LEU A 174 1.09 12.29 3.74
CA LEU A 174 1.77 12.79 4.95
C LEU A 174 3.28 12.91 4.82
N THR A 175 3.90 12.07 4.00
CA THR A 175 5.37 11.93 3.89
C THR A 175 5.92 12.21 2.49
N THR A 176 5.07 12.32 1.47
CA THR A 176 5.48 12.57 0.08
C THR A 176 4.50 13.53 -0.59
N LEU A 177 4.98 14.27 -1.58
CA LEU A 177 4.12 15.09 -2.43
C LEU A 177 3.16 14.15 -3.19
N GLY A 178 1.87 14.43 -3.07
CA GLY A 178 0.82 13.75 -3.81
C GLY A 178 0.54 14.43 -5.15
N SER A 179 -0.24 13.79 -6.01
CA SER A 179 -0.79 14.42 -7.22
C SER A 179 -2.06 15.20 -6.88
N LYS A 180 -2.24 16.35 -7.53
CA LYS A 180 -3.47 17.15 -7.35
C LYS A 180 -4.57 16.56 -8.23
N VAL A 181 -5.79 16.48 -7.67
CA VAL A 181 -6.99 16.00 -8.39
C VAL A 181 -7.24 16.73 -9.72
N LYS A 182 -6.69 17.94 -9.91
CA LYS A 182 -6.82 18.72 -11.14
C LYS A 182 -5.77 18.37 -12.21
N GLU A 183 -4.76 17.60 -11.84
CA GLU A 183 -3.65 17.18 -12.72
C GLU A 183 -3.85 15.73 -13.22
N ASP A 184 -4.82 15.01 -12.66
CA ASP A 184 -5.32 13.69 -13.05
C ASP A 184 -6.55 13.83 -13.96
#